data_0f7326597fd7d61d353f178c2cdfafca
#
_entry.id   0f7326597fd7d61d353f178c2cdfafca
#
_cell.length_a   1.000
_cell.length_b   1.000
_cell.length_c   1.000
_cell.angle_alpha   90.00
_cell.angle_beta   90.00
_cell.angle_gamma   90.00
#
_symmetry.space_group_name_H-M   'P 1'
#
loop_
_entity.id
_entity.type
_entity.pdbx_description
1 polymer ?
#
loop_
_entity_poly.entity_id
_entity_poly.type
_entity_poly.pdbx_seq_one_letter_code
_entity_poly.pdbx_strand_id
1 'polypeptide(L)'
;MRTVKTDILILGSGGAGLFAALHAHQHAPDLSITVAVKGLLGKCGCTRMVQGGYNVALAKEDSVERHFMDTIEGGKWLPDQELAWTLVETAVERIHELENELGCFFDRNPDGTIHQKAFAGQTFDRTVHKGDLTGIEIINR
;
A
#
# COMPACT_ATOMS: atom_id res chain seq x y z
N MET A 1 -11.60 -29.41 -20.35
CA MET A 1 -11.05 -28.08 -19.99
C MET A 1 -12.13 -27.34 -19.23
N ARG A 2 -11.83 -26.79 -18.05
CA ARG A 2 -12.82 -26.00 -17.26
C ARG A 2 -12.65 -24.54 -17.65
N THR A 3 -13.73 -23.90 -18.10
CA THR A 3 -13.77 -22.46 -18.41
C THR A 3 -14.49 -21.71 -17.32
N VAL A 4 -13.91 -20.62 -16.84
CA VAL A 4 -14.53 -19.69 -15.90
C VAL A 4 -14.75 -18.39 -16.64
N LYS A 5 -15.97 -17.85 -16.58
CA LYS A 5 -16.28 -16.52 -17.12
C LYS A 5 -16.22 -15.50 -15.99
N THR A 6 -15.68 -14.34 -16.23
CA THR A 6 -15.58 -13.23 -15.29
C THR A 6 -15.56 -11.93 -16.03
N ASP A 7 -16.08 -10.86 -15.43
CA ASP A 7 -16.09 -9.52 -16.01
C ASP A 7 -14.72 -8.86 -15.85
N ILE A 8 -14.08 -9.06 -14.69
CA ILE A 8 -12.76 -8.54 -14.39
C ILE A 8 -11.85 -9.69 -13.96
N LEU A 9 -10.73 -9.85 -14.64
CA LEU A 9 -9.67 -10.80 -14.28
C LEU A 9 -8.44 -10.07 -13.79
N ILE A 10 -8.05 -10.33 -12.53
CA ILE A 10 -6.84 -9.77 -11.92
C ILE A 10 -5.80 -10.89 -11.79
N LEU A 11 -4.59 -10.65 -12.29
CA LEU A 11 -3.50 -11.61 -12.24
C LEU A 11 -2.53 -11.25 -11.11
N GLY A 12 -2.59 -12.02 -10.03
CA GLY A 12 -1.74 -11.84 -8.84
C GLY A 12 -2.51 -11.32 -7.63
N SER A 13 -2.10 -11.76 -6.44
CA SER A 13 -2.67 -11.40 -5.14
C SER A 13 -1.66 -10.69 -4.22
N GLY A 14 -0.78 -9.89 -4.77
CA GLY A 14 -0.02 -8.90 -4.03
C GLY A 14 -0.90 -7.69 -3.67
N GLY A 15 -0.37 -6.71 -2.95
CA GLY A 15 -1.11 -5.52 -2.53
C GLY A 15 -1.86 -4.84 -3.68
N ALA A 16 -1.21 -4.62 -4.81
CA ALA A 16 -1.84 -3.99 -5.97
C ALA A 16 -3.04 -4.78 -6.50
N GLY A 17 -2.92 -6.11 -6.62
CA GLY A 17 -4.01 -6.96 -7.13
C GLY A 17 -5.18 -7.05 -6.16
N LEU A 18 -4.92 -7.13 -4.86
CA LEU A 18 -5.97 -7.17 -3.84
C LEU A 18 -6.68 -5.83 -3.71
N PHE A 19 -5.95 -4.71 -3.70
CA PHE A 19 -6.55 -3.37 -3.73
C PHE A 19 -7.39 -3.14 -4.99
N ALA A 20 -6.89 -3.55 -6.16
CA ALA A 20 -7.67 -3.47 -7.40
C ALA A 20 -8.97 -4.27 -7.31
N ALA A 21 -8.95 -5.46 -6.70
CA ALA A 21 -10.15 -6.27 -6.51
C ALA A 21 -11.15 -5.62 -5.55
N LEU A 22 -10.68 -5.08 -4.41
CA LEU A 22 -11.50 -4.40 -3.42
C LEU A 22 -12.18 -3.16 -4.02
N HIS A 23 -11.40 -2.27 -4.64
CA HIS A 23 -11.93 -1.06 -5.25
C HIS A 23 -12.86 -1.35 -6.45
N ALA A 24 -12.54 -2.36 -7.28
CA ALA A 24 -13.43 -2.78 -8.35
C ALA A 24 -14.78 -3.27 -7.79
N HIS A 25 -14.77 -4.02 -6.70
CA HIS A 25 -16.02 -4.47 -6.05
C HIS A 25 -16.80 -3.31 -5.43
N GLN A 26 -16.12 -2.37 -4.77
CA GLN A 26 -16.77 -1.19 -4.19
C GLN A 26 -17.47 -0.32 -5.25
N HIS A 27 -16.84 -0.13 -6.42
CA HIS A 27 -17.38 0.72 -7.49
C HIS A 27 -18.37 -0.01 -8.40
N ALA A 28 -18.28 -1.32 -8.52
CA ALA A 28 -19.11 -2.14 -9.40
C ALA A 28 -19.43 -3.51 -8.74
N PRO A 29 -20.28 -3.52 -7.69
CA PRO A 29 -20.54 -4.73 -6.89
C PRO A 29 -21.25 -5.84 -7.68
N ASP A 30 -21.92 -5.49 -8.78
CA ASP A 30 -22.63 -6.45 -9.64
C ASP A 30 -21.71 -7.20 -10.61
N LEU A 31 -20.46 -6.76 -10.77
CA LEU A 31 -19.50 -7.43 -11.65
C LEU A 31 -18.83 -8.60 -10.95
N SER A 32 -18.66 -9.69 -11.70
CA SER A 32 -17.87 -10.83 -11.24
C SER A 32 -16.37 -10.54 -11.35
N ILE A 33 -15.67 -10.64 -10.21
CA ILE A 33 -14.23 -10.38 -10.14
C ILE A 33 -13.52 -11.68 -9.81
N THR A 34 -12.53 -12.04 -10.61
CA THR A 34 -11.68 -13.21 -10.36
C THR A 34 -10.24 -12.80 -10.16
N VAL A 35 -9.66 -13.16 -9.03
CA VAL A 35 -8.22 -13.01 -8.78
C VAL A 35 -7.54 -14.35 -9.03
N ALA A 36 -6.73 -14.42 -10.08
CA ALA A 36 -5.96 -15.61 -10.42
C ALA A 36 -4.54 -15.52 -9.85
N VAL A 37 -4.14 -16.54 -9.10
CA VAL A 37 -2.84 -16.57 -8.43
C VAL A 37 -2.05 -17.81 -8.82
N LYS A 38 -0.74 -17.68 -8.88
CA LYS A 38 0.16 -18.80 -9.22
C LYS A 38 0.35 -19.76 -8.05
N GLY A 39 0.18 -19.28 -6.82
CA GLY A 39 0.35 -20.04 -5.59
C GLY A 39 -0.84 -19.88 -4.65
N LEU A 40 -0.60 -19.85 -3.36
CA LEU A 40 -1.64 -19.64 -2.35
C LEU A 40 -1.98 -18.15 -2.21
N LEU A 41 -3.25 -17.82 -2.14
CA LEU A 41 -3.76 -16.48 -1.91
C LEU A 41 -3.14 -15.89 -0.62
N GLY A 42 -2.64 -14.67 -0.68
CA GLY A 42 -2.00 -13.98 0.46
C GLY A 42 -0.69 -14.61 0.95
N LYS A 43 -0.15 -15.62 0.28
CA LYS A 43 1.11 -16.27 0.66
C LYS A 43 2.26 -16.01 -0.31
N CYS A 44 1.98 -15.35 -1.43
CA CYS A 44 2.95 -15.04 -2.48
C CYS A 44 2.97 -13.53 -2.77
N GLY A 45 4.03 -13.07 -3.43
CA GLY A 45 4.19 -11.69 -3.86
C GLY A 45 5.10 -10.87 -2.95
N CYS A 46 5.60 -9.76 -3.49
CA CYS A 46 6.56 -8.88 -2.80
C CYS A 46 5.96 -8.18 -1.59
N THR A 47 4.68 -7.82 -1.62
CA THR A 47 4.01 -7.12 -0.51
C THR A 47 4.14 -7.88 0.80
N ARG A 48 3.96 -9.20 0.79
CA ARG A 48 4.12 -10.03 1.99
C ARG A 48 5.53 -9.99 2.59
N MET A 49 6.54 -9.72 1.77
CA MET A 49 7.94 -9.73 2.18
C MET A 49 8.42 -8.37 2.71
N VAL A 50 7.58 -7.35 2.68
CA VAL A 50 7.94 -6.01 3.18
C VAL A 50 8.10 -6.04 4.69
N GLN A 51 9.28 -5.66 5.14
CA GLN A 51 9.64 -5.53 6.57
C GLN A 51 9.65 -4.07 7.00
N GLY A 52 10.20 -3.19 6.15
CA GLY A 52 10.51 -1.81 6.48
C GLY A 52 9.31 -0.95 6.84
N GLY A 53 8.27 -1.01 6.06
CA GLY A 53 7.09 -0.20 6.27
C GLY A 53 6.55 0.45 5.00
N TYR A 54 5.67 1.40 5.20
CA TYR A 54 4.93 2.13 4.18
C TYR A 54 5.13 3.64 4.38
N ASN A 55 5.62 4.33 3.35
CA ASN A 55 5.92 5.76 3.45
C ASN A 55 4.67 6.59 3.20
N VAL A 56 4.38 7.51 4.12
CA VAL A 56 3.24 8.42 4.01
C VAL A 56 3.46 9.70 4.83
N ALA A 57 3.14 10.86 4.29
CA ALA A 57 3.29 12.15 4.95
C ALA A 57 2.10 12.41 5.89
N LEU A 58 2.17 11.93 7.14
CA LEU A 58 1.14 12.10 8.17
C LEU A 58 1.44 13.24 9.15
N ALA A 59 2.71 13.50 9.42
CA ALA A 59 3.12 14.53 10.37
C ALA A 59 2.81 15.93 9.81
N LYS A 60 2.45 16.87 10.70
CA LYS A 60 2.13 18.28 10.34
C LYS A 60 3.32 19.01 9.74
N GLU A 61 4.53 18.61 10.10
CA GLU A 61 5.80 19.19 9.66
C GLU A 61 6.28 18.60 8.34
N ASP A 62 5.66 17.51 7.87
CA ASP A 62 5.92 16.89 6.57
C ASP A 62 4.91 17.36 5.52
N SER A 63 5.13 17.03 4.25
CA SER A 63 4.17 17.31 3.19
C SER A 63 4.24 16.31 2.05
N VAL A 64 3.17 16.26 1.26
CA VAL A 64 3.09 15.44 0.04
C VAL A 64 4.17 15.85 -0.96
N GLU A 65 4.44 17.16 -1.11
CA GLU A 65 5.47 17.69 -2.01
C GLU A 65 6.88 17.26 -1.58
N ARG A 66 7.16 17.30 -0.28
CA ARG A 66 8.44 16.81 0.25
C ARG A 66 8.58 15.29 0.03
N HIS A 67 7.52 14.53 0.27
CA HIS A 67 7.50 13.09 -0.02
C HIS A 67 7.70 12.81 -1.51
N PHE A 68 7.09 13.61 -2.38
CA PHE A 68 7.29 13.53 -3.82
C PHE A 68 8.77 13.79 -4.21
N MET A 69 9.35 14.87 -3.71
CA MET A 69 10.75 15.20 -4.00
C MET A 69 11.71 14.11 -3.54
N ASP A 70 11.54 13.61 -2.31
CA ASP A 70 12.33 12.47 -1.81
C ASP A 70 12.20 11.23 -2.71
N THR A 71 11.01 10.97 -3.24
CA THR A 71 10.75 9.85 -4.16
C THR A 71 11.48 10.04 -5.49
N ILE A 72 11.44 11.23 -6.07
CA ILE A 72 12.09 11.55 -7.36
C ILE A 72 13.61 11.56 -7.22
N GLU A 73 14.13 12.24 -6.19
CA GLU A 73 15.58 12.32 -5.94
C GLU A 73 16.17 10.96 -5.54
N GLY A 74 15.48 10.23 -4.66
CA GLY A 74 15.85 8.87 -4.28
C GLY A 74 15.86 7.90 -5.47
N GLY A 75 14.94 8.08 -6.39
CA GLY A 75 14.86 7.36 -7.66
C GLY A 75 15.82 7.89 -8.74
N LYS A 76 16.68 8.87 -8.41
CA LYS A 76 17.66 9.46 -9.35
C LYS A 76 17.03 10.02 -10.62
N TRP A 77 15.87 10.64 -10.50
CA TRP A 77 15.10 11.23 -11.60
C TRP A 77 14.65 10.24 -12.69
N LEU A 78 14.69 8.93 -12.38
CA LEU A 78 14.19 7.87 -13.27
C LEU A 78 12.69 7.58 -13.10
N PRO A 79 12.06 7.82 -11.93
CA PRO A 79 10.63 7.54 -11.78
C PRO A 79 9.78 8.37 -12.75
N ASP A 80 8.65 7.77 -13.15
CA ASP A 80 7.56 8.49 -13.79
C ASP A 80 6.95 9.46 -12.77
N GLN A 81 6.96 10.75 -13.10
CA GLN A 81 6.58 11.80 -12.16
C GLN A 81 5.07 11.82 -11.87
N GLU A 82 4.24 11.48 -12.87
CA GLU A 82 2.78 11.42 -12.68
C GLU A 82 2.40 10.27 -11.76
N LEU A 83 3.03 9.10 -11.95
CA LEU A 83 2.82 7.95 -11.08
C LEU A 83 3.36 8.19 -9.67
N ALA A 84 4.52 8.83 -9.54
CA ALA A 84 5.10 9.21 -8.25
C ALA A 84 4.20 10.20 -7.51
N TRP A 85 3.65 11.20 -8.20
CA TRP A 85 2.70 12.15 -7.63
C TRP A 85 1.43 11.45 -7.14
N THR A 86 0.82 10.63 -8.00
CA THR A 86 -0.38 9.84 -7.64
C THR A 86 -0.13 8.99 -6.39
N LEU A 87 1.02 8.35 -6.29
CA LEU A 87 1.38 7.52 -5.14
C LEU A 87 1.42 8.34 -3.84
N VAL A 88 2.13 9.48 -3.82
CA VAL A 88 2.32 10.26 -2.59
C VAL A 88 1.07 11.05 -2.20
N GLU A 89 0.32 11.54 -3.17
CA GLU A 89 -0.92 12.27 -2.97
C GLU A 89 -2.01 11.38 -2.35
N THR A 90 -2.14 10.14 -2.83
CA THR A 90 -3.15 9.20 -2.33
C THR A 90 -2.72 8.44 -1.08
N ALA A 91 -1.43 8.44 -0.74
CA ALA A 91 -0.86 7.62 0.33
C ALA A 91 -1.55 7.81 1.69
N VAL A 92 -1.92 9.05 2.05
CA VAL A 92 -2.57 9.38 3.33
C VAL A 92 -3.96 8.74 3.40
N GLU A 93 -4.74 8.86 2.33
CA GLU A 93 -6.06 8.24 2.24
C GLU A 93 -5.96 6.72 2.33
N ARG A 94 -5.00 6.14 1.62
CA ARG A 94 -4.80 4.68 1.61
C ARG A 94 -4.36 4.13 2.96
N ILE A 95 -3.56 4.85 3.74
CA ILE A 95 -3.19 4.38 5.08
C ILE A 95 -4.40 4.40 6.03
N HIS A 96 -5.26 5.40 5.91
CA HIS A 96 -6.50 5.46 6.69
C HIS A 96 -7.50 4.36 6.28
N GLU A 97 -7.61 4.05 5.00
CA GLU A 97 -8.41 2.93 4.50
C GLU A 97 -7.89 1.59 5.05
N LEU A 98 -6.58 1.34 4.96
CA LEU A 98 -5.95 0.15 5.51
C LEU A 98 -6.28 -0.03 7.00
N GLU A 99 -6.28 1.04 7.77
CA GLU A 99 -6.49 1.01 9.20
C GLU A 99 -7.97 0.93 9.57
N ASN A 100 -8.80 1.81 9.02
CA ASN A 100 -10.18 2.00 9.46
C ASN A 100 -11.17 1.05 8.78
N GLU A 101 -10.91 0.66 7.52
CA GLU A 101 -11.81 -0.20 6.76
C GLU A 101 -11.32 -1.65 6.72
N LEU A 102 -10.01 -1.85 6.55
CA LEU A 102 -9.43 -3.18 6.44
C LEU A 102 -8.86 -3.72 7.76
N GLY A 103 -8.78 -2.88 8.80
CA GLY A 103 -8.39 -3.27 10.15
C GLY A 103 -6.90 -3.60 10.31
N CYS A 104 -6.03 -2.95 9.55
CA CYS A 104 -4.59 -3.02 9.77
C CYS A 104 -4.21 -2.33 11.09
N PHE A 105 -3.29 -2.93 11.84
CA PHE A 105 -2.77 -2.35 13.08
C PHE A 105 -1.32 -1.91 12.91
N PHE A 106 -1.13 -0.61 12.72
CA PHE A 106 0.21 -0.02 12.71
C PHE A 106 0.69 0.31 14.14
N ASP A 107 2.00 0.37 14.34
CA ASP A 107 2.59 0.76 15.61
C ASP A 107 2.24 2.20 15.95
N ARG A 108 2.09 2.49 17.26
CA ARG A 108 1.58 3.75 17.78
C ARG A 108 2.58 4.43 18.69
N ASN A 109 2.55 5.75 18.69
CA ASN A 109 3.13 6.60 19.71
C ASN A 109 2.32 6.52 21.01
N PRO A 110 2.88 6.94 22.16
CA PRO A 110 2.14 6.98 23.44
C PRO A 110 0.89 7.85 23.42
N ASP A 111 0.81 8.83 22.52
CA ASP A 111 -0.34 9.71 22.33
C ASP A 111 -1.43 9.12 21.42
N GLY A 112 -1.21 7.90 20.91
CA GLY A 112 -2.14 7.19 20.06
C GLY A 112 -2.01 7.50 18.55
N THR A 113 -1.14 8.41 18.15
CA THR A 113 -0.86 8.66 16.72
C THR A 113 -0.07 7.51 16.10
N ILE A 114 -0.16 7.33 14.77
CA ILE A 114 0.64 6.33 14.05
C ILE A 114 2.13 6.67 14.22
N HIS A 115 2.90 5.69 14.66
CA HIS A 115 4.35 5.84 14.76
C HIS A 115 4.98 5.83 13.37
N GLN A 116 5.82 6.81 13.11
CA GLN A 116 6.59 6.93 11.87
C GLN A 116 8.08 6.88 12.19
N LYS A 117 8.81 6.04 11.48
CA LYS A 117 10.26 5.88 11.67
C LYS A 117 11.06 6.38 10.49
N ALA A 118 12.33 6.68 10.74
CA ALA A 118 13.30 7.00 9.71
C ALA A 118 13.51 5.85 8.74
N PHE A 119 13.75 6.18 7.47
CA PHE A 119 14.20 5.24 6.46
C PHE A 119 15.21 5.91 5.52
N ALA A 120 16.10 5.12 4.93
CA ALA A 120 17.15 5.65 4.07
C ALA A 120 16.56 6.37 2.84
N GLY A 121 17.16 7.52 2.49
CA GLY A 121 16.77 8.31 1.32
C GLY A 121 15.58 9.24 1.55
N GLN A 122 15.14 9.41 2.79
CA GLN A 122 14.06 10.34 3.14
C GLN A 122 14.60 11.53 3.95
N THR A 123 14.04 12.72 3.72
CA THR A 123 14.34 13.95 4.47
C THR A 123 13.48 14.09 5.71
N PHE A 124 12.45 13.24 5.89
CA PHE A 124 11.55 13.22 7.03
C PHE A 124 11.21 11.78 7.44
N ASP A 125 10.98 11.55 8.72
CA ASP A 125 10.59 10.25 9.26
C ASP A 125 9.12 9.97 8.95
N ARG A 126 8.85 9.26 7.85
CA ARG A 126 7.47 9.03 7.37
C ARG A 126 7.10 7.56 7.18
N THR A 127 7.93 6.63 7.64
CA THR A 127 7.68 5.21 7.42
C THR A 127 6.74 4.65 8.49
N VAL A 128 5.50 4.41 8.13
CA VAL A 128 4.50 3.68 8.93
C VAL A 128 4.83 2.19 8.91
N HIS A 129 4.73 1.50 10.03
CA HIS A 129 5.16 0.11 10.15
C HIS A 129 4.37 -0.69 11.19
N LYS A 130 4.54 -2.02 11.14
CA LYS A 130 4.13 -2.96 12.17
C LYS A 130 5.33 -3.83 12.56
N GLY A 131 6.19 -3.32 13.45
CA GLY A 131 7.49 -3.95 13.69
C GLY A 131 8.20 -4.24 12.37
N ASP A 132 8.64 -5.49 12.19
CA ASP A 132 9.25 -6.00 10.95
C ASP A 132 8.27 -6.84 10.11
N LEU A 133 6.97 -6.73 10.35
CA LEU A 133 5.94 -7.57 9.74
C LEU A 133 4.91 -6.75 8.95
N THR A 134 5.24 -5.54 8.52
CA THR A 134 4.31 -4.61 7.87
C THR A 134 3.61 -5.23 6.66
N GLY A 135 4.34 -5.91 5.80
CA GLY A 135 3.76 -6.55 4.62
C GLY A 135 2.86 -7.73 4.96
N ILE A 136 3.17 -8.47 6.02
CA ILE A 136 2.32 -9.56 6.52
C ILE A 136 1.05 -8.99 7.13
N GLU A 137 1.12 -7.90 7.88
CA GLU A 137 -0.05 -7.21 8.43
C GLU A 137 -0.99 -6.79 7.31
N ILE A 138 -0.49 -6.07 6.30
CA ILE A 138 -1.31 -5.57 5.19
C ILE A 138 -1.96 -6.72 4.39
N ILE A 139 -1.21 -7.78 4.08
CA ILE A 139 -1.69 -8.83 3.17
C ILE A 139 -2.66 -9.81 3.84
N ASN A 140 -2.73 -9.84 5.16
CA ASN A 140 -3.61 -10.74 5.91
C ASN A 140 -4.94 -10.08 6.30
N ARG A 141 -5.13 -8.81 6.01
CA ARG A 141 -6.38 -8.08 6.23
C ARG A 141 -7.19 -8.00 4.95
#